data_e68e48f3799c425396f5c3b22b965f3c
#
_entry.id   e68e48f3799c425396f5c3b22b965f3c
#
_cell.length_a   1.000
_cell.length_b   1.000
_cell.length_c   1.000
_cell.angle_alpha   90.00
_cell.angle_beta   90.00
_cell.angle_gamma   90.00
#
_symmetry.space_group_name_H-M   'P 1'
#
loop_
_entity.id
_entity.type
_entity.pdbx_description
1 polymer ?
#
loop_
_entity_poly.entity_id
_entity_poly.type
_entity_poly.pdbx_seq_one_letter_code
_entity_poly.pdbx_strand_id
1 'polypeptide(L)'
;MNAIPFPVIPETITVHLGSPQSSAENITVSFPDYIKNVASSEIYPTWPDAALRANIYAQISFALNRIYTEFYPAQGYDFDITNSTAIDQSFVRGRDVFENISQIVDEIFNSYIRRQGSIEPLFAAYCNGTTTTCAGLSQWGTVPLAEEGLGPYDILTRFYGDNIELVQNVPVENIDPSLPAVTLALGSSGNEVRDLQVRLNRISTNYPAIPKIYPVDGIFGRETDEAVRTFQSVFGLTPDGIVGRATWYRILFLYNGIKRLSELTSEGITAEEVERQFEETVGPDSPPNNVRTVQYYLAVIGYFQNEIDSPTINGIYDEATQRAVEAFQRAYGLPMIGVVDLATWEKIYDIYVGILASLPDSFFENIAPPFPGIPLRPGTSGAEVTLIQQYLNVIASVYPQIPTVEVSGYYGPATVEAVRAFQQFAGIPPSGVVFATTWQAIANTWEDITKGYQRSEGQFPGSNIGGE
;
A
#
# COMPACT_ATOMS: atom_id res chain seq x y z
N MET A 1 -9.15 13.46 4.82
CA MET A 1 -8.14 12.71 4.05
C MET A 1 -7.19 12.08 5.05
N ASN A 2 -7.40 10.94 5.62
CA ASN A 2 -6.33 10.26 6.39
C ASN A 2 -6.65 8.79 6.49
N ALA A 3 -6.29 8.06 5.49
CA ALA A 3 -6.07 6.64 5.59
C ALA A 3 -4.57 6.42 5.66
N ILE A 4 -4.14 5.24 6.09
CA ILE A 4 -2.72 4.88 6.03
C ILE A 4 -2.29 5.06 4.57
N PRO A 5 -1.60 6.14 4.21
CA PRO A 5 -1.18 6.35 2.83
C PRO A 5 -0.06 5.39 2.50
N PHE A 6 0.18 5.14 1.22
CA PHE A 6 1.48 4.62 0.81
C PHE A 6 2.57 5.52 1.40
N PRO A 7 3.67 4.96 1.92
CA PRO A 7 4.71 5.76 2.53
C PRO A 7 5.20 6.87 1.60
N VAL A 8 5.24 8.08 2.10
CA VAL A 8 5.87 9.25 1.48
C VAL A 8 7.04 9.68 2.34
N ILE A 9 7.91 10.49 1.79
CA ILE A 9 9.00 11.09 2.57
C ILE A 9 8.46 12.32 3.29
N PRO A 10 8.58 12.43 4.62
CA PRO A 10 8.14 13.63 5.32
C PRO A 10 9.01 14.82 4.97
N GLU A 11 8.43 16.02 4.91
CA GLU A 11 9.22 17.26 4.80
C GLU A 11 10.11 17.45 6.02
N THR A 12 9.60 17.13 7.20
CA THR A 12 10.28 17.33 8.47
C THR A 12 10.16 16.13 9.40
N ILE A 13 11.04 16.03 10.39
CA ILE A 13 11.01 15.05 11.46
C ILE A 13 11.23 15.75 12.80
N THR A 14 10.46 15.34 13.80
CA THR A 14 10.60 15.87 15.19
C THR A 14 11.43 14.92 16.03
N VAL A 15 12.56 15.41 16.51
CA VAL A 15 13.57 14.66 17.29
C VAL A 15 13.50 15.06 18.77
N HIS A 16 13.29 14.09 19.63
CA HIS A 16 13.43 14.25 21.08
C HIS A 16 14.90 14.10 21.49
N LEU A 17 15.48 15.13 22.16
CA LEU A 17 16.91 15.17 22.50
C LEU A 17 17.22 14.43 23.80
N GLY A 18 16.72 13.22 23.96
CA GLY A 18 16.93 12.40 25.14
C GLY A 18 16.29 11.01 25.06
N SER A 19 16.24 10.30 26.17
CA SER A 19 15.42 9.09 26.28
C SER A 19 13.94 9.43 26.24
N PRO A 20 13.05 8.53 25.76
CA PRO A 20 11.64 8.87 25.57
C PRO A 20 10.93 9.46 26.80
N GLN A 21 11.31 9.04 28.01
CA GLN A 21 10.69 9.48 29.25
C GLN A 21 11.37 10.72 29.85
N SER A 22 12.44 11.22 29.24
CA SER A 22 13.13 12.41 29.73
C SER A 22 12.33 13.69 29.42
N SER A 23 12.59 14.75 30.19
CA SER A 23 12.02 16.08 29.93
C SER A 23 12.86 16.88 28.94
N ALA A 24 13.50 16.23 27.99
CA ALA A 24 14.33 16.87 26.98
C ALA A 24 13.51 17.64 25.95
N GLU A 25 14.19 18.55 25.25
CA GLU A 25 13.59 19.37 24.19
C GLU A 25 13.24 18.52 22.95
N ASN A 26 12.13 18.83 22.29
CA ASN A 26 11.81 18.37 20.95
C ASN A 26 12.23 19.43 19.93
N ILE A 27 12.93 19.03 18.88
CA ILE A 27 13.29 19.91 17.77
C ILE A 27 12.80 19.33 16.45
N THR A 28 12.31 20.20 15.57
CA THR A 28 11.88 19.80 14.22
C THR A 28 12.93 20.27 13.22
N VAL A 29 13.36 19.36 12.36
CA VAL A 29 14.35 19.63 11.31
C VAL A 29 13.85 19.06 9.97
N SER A 30 14.42 19.51 8.84
CA SER A 30 14.10 18.86 7.57
C SER A 30 14.54 17.39 7.58
N PHE A 31 13.79 16.53 6.91
CA PHE A 31 14.12 15.10 6.89
C PHE A 31 15.50 14.84 6.26
N PRO A 32 15.89 15.47 5.13
CA PRO A 32 17.24 15.31 4.60
C PRO A 32 18.32 15.77 5.57
N ASP A 33 18.15 16.91 6.26
CA ASP A 33 19.13 17.39 7.23
C ASP A 33 19.26 16.47 8.45
N TYR A 34 18.14 15.84 8.86
CA TYR A 34 18.18 14.80 9.88
C TYR A 34 19.07 13.63 9.44
N ILE A 35 18.86 13.09 8.24
CA ILE A 35 19.64 11.96 7.71
C ILE A 35 21.12 12.34 7.53
N LYS A 36 21.43 13.56 7.02
CA LYS A 36 22.79 14.05 6.90
C LYS A 36 23.51 14.10 8.26
N ASN A 37 22.81 14.57 9.28
CA ASN A 37 23.32 14.64 10.64
C ASN A 37 23.60 13.25 11.22
N VAL A 38 22.62 12.34 11.14
CA VAL A 38 22.75 10.96 11.62
C VAL A 38 23.89 10.24 10.90
N ALA A 39 23.93 10.29 9.57
CA ALA A 39 24.98 9.64 8.79
C ALA A 39 26.37 10.20 9.14
N SER A 40 26.51 11.52 9.25
CA SER A 40 27.77 12.14 9.68
C SER A 40 28.15 11.83 11.13
N SER A 41 27.21 11.39 11.96
CA SER A 41 27.44 11.01 13.36
C SER A 41 27.80 9.53 13.53
N GLU A 42 27.41 8.66 12.62
CA GLU A 42 27.50 7.22 12.80
C GLU A 42 28.46 6.52 11.86
N ILE A 43 28.72 7.07 10.66
CA ILE A 43 29.60 6.46 9.66
C ILE A 43 30.73 7.39 9.23
N TYR A 44 31.78 6.83 8.67
CA TYR A 44 32.99 7.59 8.34
C TYR A 44 32.99 7.99 6.86
N PRO A 45 33.24 9.28 6.56
CA PRO A 45 33.21 9.78 5.17
C PRO A 45 34.29 9.16 4.27
N THR A 46 35.26 8.47 4.83
CA THR A 46 36.32 7.77 4.10
C THR A 46 35.95 6.36 3.64
N TRP A 47 34.79 5.86 3.99
CA TRP A 47 34.33 4.56 3.55
C TRP A 47 34.00 4.53 2.05
N PRO A 48 34.08 3.36 1.38
CA PRO A 48 33.65 3.22 -0.01
C PRO A 48 32.22 3.70 -0.23
N ASP A 49 31.91 4.29 -1.38
CA ASP A 49 30.59 4.86 -1.71
C ASP A 49 29.46 3.84 -1.53
N ALA A 50 29.65 2.60 -1.97
CA ALA A 50 28.64 1.55 -1.80
C ALA A 50 28.33 1.24 -0.33
N ALA A 51 29.34 1.29 0.54
CA ALA A 51 29.14 1.13 1.99
C ALA A 51 28.39 2.31 2.60
N LEU A 52 28.75 3.55 2.19
CA LEU A 52 28.04 4.76 2.64
C LEU A 52 26.57 4.71 2.25
N ARG A 53 26.25 4.42 0.98
CA ARG A 53 24.89 4.34 0.48
C ARG A 53 24.08 3.26 1.18
N ALA A 54 24.64 2.06 1.38
CA ALA A 54 23.94 0.97 2.08
C ALA A 54 23.56 1.37 3.52
N ASN A 55 24.47 2.01 4.24
CA ASN A 55 24.21 2.53 5.58
C ASN A 55 23.13 3.62 5.57
N ILE A 56 23.21 4.57 4.63
CA ILE A 56 22.25 5.68 4.53
C ILE A 56 20.86 5.16 4.18
N TYR A 57 20.70 4.19 3.27
CA TYR A 57 19.42 3.54 3.01
C TYR A 57 18.82 2.88 4.26
N ALA A 58 19.65 2.23 5.07
CA ALA A 58 19.21 1.65 6.33
C ALA A 58 18.75 2.73 7.32
N GLN A 59 19.49 3.84 7.44
CA GLN A 59 19.14 4.97 8.30
C GLN A 59 17.84 5.65 7.88
N ILE A 60 17.64 5.87 6.57
CA ILE A 60 16.40 6.42 6.02
C ILE A 60 15.23 5.49 6.36
N SER A 61 15.36 4.20 6.07
CA SER A 61 14.28 3.21 6.26
C SER A 61 13.90 3.07 7.73
N PHE A 62 14.88 3.08 8.62
CA PHE A 62 14.65 3.06 10.07
C PHE A 62 13.84 4.28 10.54
N ALA A 63 14.25 5.49 10.15
CA ALA A 63 13.55 6.71 10.53
C ALA A 63 12.13 6.75 9.96
N LEU A 64 11.95 6.37 8.68
CA LEU A 64 10.65 6.30 8.04
C LEU A 64 9.73 5.26 8.69
N ASN A 65 10.26 4.11 9.13
CA ASN A 65 9.47 3.13 9.86
C ASN A 65 8.90 3.72 11.15
N ARG A 66 9.71 4.46 11.92
CA ARG A 66 9.26 5.15 13.14
C ARG A 66 8.12 6.13 12.89
N ILE A 67 8.22 6.91 11.81
CA ILE A 67 7.22 7.89 11.41
C ILE A 67 5.96 7.17 10.90
N TYR A 68 6.10 6.25 9.95
CA TYR A 68 5.00 5.56 9.31
C TYR A 68 4.16 4.73 10.27
N THR A 69 4.81 4.09 11.24
CA THR A 69 4.11 3.31 12.27
C THR A 69 3.59 4.18 13.42
N GLU A 70 3.87 5.49 13.40
CA GLU A 70 3.59 6.39 14.53
C GLU A 70 4.08 5.79 15.86
N PHE A 71 5.30 5.25 15.86
CA PHE A 71 5.82 4.45 16.97
C PHE A 71 5.73 5.17 18.32
N TYR A 72 6.15 6.42 18.37
CA TYR A 72 6.10 7.24 19.58
C TYR A 72 4.73 7.86 19.85
N PRO A 73 4.03 8.43 18.85
CA PRO A 73 2.65 8.91 19.03
C PRO A 73 1.68 7.83 19.55
N ALA A 74 1.82 6.57 19.10
CA ALA A 74 1.03 5.44 19.61
C ALA A 74 1.27 5.14 21.10
N GLN A 75 2.39 5.61 21.66
CA GLN A 75 2.74 5.49 23.08
C GLN A 75 2.41 6.78 23.87
N GLY A 76 1.87 7.80 23.22
CA GLY A 76 1.45 9.05 23.84
C GLY A 76 2.48 10.17 23.83
N TYR A 77 3.56 10.02 23.07
CA TYR A 77 4.56 11.05 22.88
C TYR A 77 4.21 11.98 21.69
N ASP A 78 4.86 13.13 21.63
CA ASP A 78 4.66 14.19 20.62
C ASP A 78 5.88 14.41 19.73
N PHE A 79 6.65 13.35 19.48
CA PHE A 79 7.82 13.35 18.61
C PHE A 79 7.87 12.05 17.79
N ASP A 80 8.68 12.07 16.72
CA ASP A 80 8.80 10.97 15.79
C ASP A 80 9.92 9.99 16.14
N ILE A 81 11.01 10.50 16.69
CA ILE A 81 12.23 9.74 16.96
C ILE A 81 13.02 10.38 18.11
N THR A 82 13.89 9.59 18.74
CA THR A 82 14.83 10.11 19.75
C THR A 82 16.25 10.21 19.19
N ASN A 83 17.12 10.98 19.86
CA ASN A 83 18.55 10.96 19.58
C ASN A 83 19.33 9.93 20.43
N SER A 84 18.63 9.02 21.08
CA SER A 84 19.23 7.97 21.92
C SER A 84 19.69 6.79 21.08
N THR A 85 20.98 6.59 20.93
CA THR A 85 21.57 5.46 20.19
C THR A 85 21.29 4.09 20.81
N ALA A 86 20.74 4.03 22.01
CA ALA A 86 20.29 2.78 22.63
C ALA A 86 18.93 2.33 22.09
N ILE A 87 18.16 3.23 21.45
CA ILE A 87 16.79 3.01 21.02
C ILE A 87 16.64 3.32 19.52
N ASP A 88 17.18 4.47 19.10
CA ASP A 88 17.06 5.02 17.75
C ASP A 88 18.44 5.41 17.18
N GLN A 89 18.57 6.62 16.63
CA GLN A 89 19.71 7.05 15.83
C GLN A 89 20.51 8.19 16.49
N SER A 90 21.79 8.31 16.13
CA SER A 90 22.69 9.33 16.67
C SER A 90 22.47 10.69 16.00
N PHE A 91 21.45 11.42 16.42
CA PHE A 91 21.31 12.82 16.02
C PHE A 91 22.04 13.73 17.03
N VAL A 92 22.95 14.56 16.54
CA VAL A 92 23.76 15.48 17.35
C VAL A 92 23.51 16.93 16.94
N ARG A 93 22.83 17.70 17.80
CA ARG A 93 22.52 19.10 17.51
C ARG A 93 23.78 19.92 17.22
N GLY A 94 23.78 20.65 16.09
CA GLY A 94 24.89 21.52 15.71
C GLY A 94 26.13 20.79 15.17
N ARG A 95 25.98 19.50 14.81
CA ARG A 95 27.06 18.75 14.18
C ARG A 95 27.35 19.26 12.78
N ASP A 96 28.61 19.37 12.43
CA ASP A 96 29.07 19.59 11.06
C ASP A 96 28.84 18.34 10.21
N VAL A 97 28.30 18.53 9.02
CA VAL A 97 28.01 17.47 8.07
C VAL A 97 29.16 17.34 7.07
N PHE A 98 29.56 16.10 6.78
CA PHE A 98 30.57 15.84 5.78
C PHE A 98 30.02 16.02 4.36
N GLU A 99 30.80 16.69 3.49
CA GLU A 99 30.39 17.08 2.13
C GLU A 99 29.90 15.88 1.27
N ASN A 100 30.71 14.82 1.21
CA ASN A 100 30.36 13.63 0.43
C ASN A 100 29.13 12.89 0.99
N ILE A 101 28.95 12.86 2.32
CA ILE A 101 27.74 12.30 2.94
C ILE A 101 26.53 13.16 2.58
N SER A 102 26.66 14.49 2.61
CA SER A 102 25.59 15.41 2.20
C SER A 102 25.16 15.17 0.77
N GLN A 103 26.10 15.04 -0.15
CA GLN A 103 25.82 14.76 -1.57
C GLN A 103 25.10 13.44 -1.76
N ILE A 104 25.56 12.36 -1.10
CA ILE A 104 24.88 11.06 -1.19
C ILE A 104 23.44 11.15 -0.64
N VAL A 105 23.24 11.80 0.50
CA VAL A 105 21.89 11.96 1.07
C VAL A 105 21.00 12.73 0.13
N ASP A 106 21.46 13.83 -0.48
CA ASP A 106 20.69 14.62 -1.45
C ASP A 106 20.27 13.81 -2.68
N GLU A 107 21.06 12.79 -3.06
CA GLU A 107 20.74 11.88 -4.15
C GLU A 107 19.70 10.81 -3.79
N ILE A 108 19.68 10.32 -2.52
CA ILE A 108 18.92 9.11 -2.17
C ILE A 108 17.93 9.26 -1.01
N PHE A 109 17.78 10.45 -0.39
CA PHE A 109 16.92 10.65 0.78
C PHE A 109 15.45 10.28 0.53
N ASN A 110 15.01 10.28 -0.72
CA ASN A 110 13.68 9.89 -1.14
C ASN A 110 13.58 8.43 -1.58
N SER A 111 14.41 7.58 -1.01
CA SER A 111 14.42 6.15 -1.31
C SER A 111 14.57 5.36 -0.02
N TYR A 112 13.81 4.26 0.11
CA TYR A 112 13.84 3.43 1.32
C TYR A 112 13.74 1.94 0.99
N ILE A 113 14.11 1.11 1.95
CA ILE A 113 14.02 -0.35 1.89
C ILE A 113 12.65 -0.78 2.40
N ARG A 114 12.01 -1.74 1.74
CA ARG A 114 10.86 -2.48 2.27
C ARG A 114 10.98 -3.98 2.02
N ARG A 115 10.14 -4.78 2.64
CA ARG A 115 9.95 -6.18 2.26
C ARG A 115 9.11 -6.27 1.00
N GLN A 116 9.42 -7.22 0.13
CA GLN A 116 8.56 -7.55 -1.02
C GLN A 116 7.18 -7.96 -0.51
N GLY A 117 6.13 -7.40 -1.11
CA GLY A 117 4.74 -7.63 -0.68
C GLY A 117 4.25 -6.77 0.49
N SER A 118 5.14 -6.04 1.16
CA SER A 118 4.80 -5.07 2.20
C SER A 118 4.93 -3.65 1.69
N ILE A 119 4.17 -2.72 2.25
CA ILE A 119 4.24 -1.31 1.87
C ILE A 119 5.04 -0.46 2.85
N GLU A 120 5.06 -0.85 4.13
CA GLU A 120 5.75 -0.07 5.14
C GLU A 120 7.28 -0.06 4.93
N PRO A 121 7.95 1.04 5.28
CA PRO A 121 9.40 1.08 5.33
C PRO A 121 9.92 0.00 6.29
N LEU A 122 10.94 -0.74 5.87
CA LEU A 122 11.56 -1.76 6.72
C LEU A 122 12.09 -1.11 8.00
N PHE A 123 11.80 -1.71 9.15
CA PHE A 123 12.56 -1.43 10.35
C PHE A 123 14.00 -1.96 10.15
N ALA A 124 14.79 -1.18 9.42
CA ALA A 124 16.13 -1.55 9.02
C ALA A 124 17.10 -1.40 10.20
N ALA A 125 16.96 -2.25 11.21
CA ALA A 125 17.84 -2.26 12.37
C ALA A 125 19.31 -2.39 11.94
N TYR A 126 20.18 -1.65 12.58
CA TYR A 126 21.62 -1.69 12.34
C TYR A 126 22.42 -1.42 13.63
N CYS A 127 23.67 -1.75 13.61
CA CYS A 127 24.60 -1.49 14.70
C CYS A 127 26.03 -1.33 14.19
N ASN A 128 26.90 -0.87 15.06
CA ASN A 128 28.31 -0.67 14.72
C ASN A 128 28.97 -1.94 14.11
N GLY A 129 28.68 -3.12 14.66
CA GLY A 129 29.22 -4.39 14.17
C GLY A 129 30.60 -4.75 14.69
N THR A 130 31.21 -3.89 15.50
CA THR A 130 32.51 -4.13 16.15
C THR A 130 32.40 -4.15 17.66
N THR A 131 31.77 -3.15 18.25
CA THR A 131 31.54 -3.06 19.71
C THR A 131 30.18 -3.59 20.13
N THR A 132 29.21 -3.57 19.22
CA THR A 132 27.86 -4.11 19.37
C THR A 132 27.50 -4.95 18.15
N THR A 133 26.77 -6.04 18.37
CA THR A 133 26.22 -6.89 17.32
C THR A 133 24.71 -6.90 17.38
N CYS A 134 24.05 -7.00 16.23
CA CYS A 134 22.60 -7.04 16.11
C CYS A 134 22.19 -7.99 14.96
N ALA A 135 20.93 -8.27 14.85
CA ALA A 135 20.39 -9.09 13.76
C ALA A 135 20.29 -8.33 12.42
N GLY A 136 20.53 -7.02 12.42
CA GLY A 136 20.46 -6.15 11.24
C GLY A 136 21.81 -5.89 10.58
N LEU A 137 21.92 -4.74 9.91
CA LEU A 137 23.12 -4.34 9.19
C LEU A 137 24.27 -4.03 10.17
N SER A 138 25.44 -4.61 9.91
CA SER A 138 26.69 -4.23 10.53
C SER A 138 27.30 -3.07 9.76
N GLN A 139 27.38 -1.89 10.37
CA GLN A 139 27.92 -0.69 9.70
C GLN A 139 29.34 -0.94 9.17
N TRP A 140 30.26 -1.42 10.03
CA TRP A 140 31.62 -1.78 9.62
C TRP A 140 31.65 -3.00 8.69
N GLY A 141 30.68 -3.92 8.79
CA GLY A 141 30.58 -5.08 7.91
C GLY A 141 30.26 -4.74 6.45
N THR A 142 29.75 -3.52 6.19
CA THR A 142 29.50 -3.06 4.81
C THR A 142 30.78 -2.72 4.07
N VAL A 143 31.84 -2.31 4.79
CA VAL A 143 33.10 -1.85 4.19
C VAL A 143 33.80 -2.96 3.38
N PRO A 144 34.13 -4.13 3.95
CA PRO A 144 34.77 -5.20 3.17
C PRO A 144 33.93 -5.68 1.98
N LEU A 145 32.59 -5.71 2.11
CA LEU A 145 31.70 -6.08 1.02
C LEU A 145 31.77 -5.07 -0.14
N ALA A 146 31.86 -3.79 0.18
CA ALA A 146 32.05 -2.75 -0.82
C ALA A 146 33.44 -2.81 -1.46
N GLU A 147 34.47 -3.14 -0.71
CA GLU A 147 35.85 -3.36 -1.22
C GLU A 147 35.95 -4.59 -2.13
N GLU A 148 35.08 -5.61 -1.90
CA GLU A 148 34.89 -6.76 -2.80
C GLU A 148 34.14 -6.40 -4.09
N GLY A 149 33.63 -5.16 -4.21
CA GLY A 149 32.95 -4.65 -5.40
C GLY A 149 31.42 -4.84 -5.38
N LEU A 150 30.82 -5.20 -4.25
CA LEU A 150 29.35 -5.28 -4.13
C LEU A 150 28.72 -3.87 -4.20
N GLY A 151 27.61 -3.78 -4.93
CA GLY A 151 26.77 -2.58 -4.94
C GLY A 151 25.97 -2.39 -3.63
N PRO A 152 25.40 -1.19 -3.40
CA PRO A 152 24.65 -0.91 -2.17
C PRO A 152 23.52 -1.90 -1.92
N TYR A 153 22.78 -2.26 -2.97
CA TYR A 153 21.67 -3.22 -2.88
C TYR A 153 22.15 -4.63 -2.50
N ASP A 154 23.23 -5.11 -3.14
CA ASP A 154 23.81 -6.42 -2.84
C ASP A 154 24.33 -6.49 -1.38
N ILE A 155 24.88 -5.37 -0.89
CA ILE A 155 25.27 -5.24 0.52
C ILE A 155 24.05 -5.36 1.44
N LEU A 156 22.95 -4.65 1.12
CA LEU A 156 21.73 -4.68 1.91
C LEU A 156 21.12 -6.09 1.96
N THR A 157 21.10 -6.82 0.84
CA THR A 157 20.57 -8.19 0.81
C THR A 157 21.37 -9.17 1.68
N ARG A 158 22.67 -8.93 1.88
CA ARG A 158 23.49 -9.74 2.80
C ARG A 158 23.05 -9.65 4.25
N PHE A 159 22.47 -8.51 4.65
CA PHE A 159 22.04 -8.26 6.03
C PHE A 159 20.55 -8.45 6.25
N TYR A 160 19.73 -8.12 5.26
CA TYR A 160 18.28 -8.13 5.40
C TYR A 160 17.59 -9.26 4.62
N GLY A 161 18.34 -10.04 3.82
CA GLY A 161 17.82 -11.12 2.97
C GLY A 161 17.38 -10.66 1.60
N ASP A 162 17.14 -11.63 0.70
CA ASP A 162 16.89 -11.38 -0.73
C ASP A 162 15.47 -10.86 -1.01
N ASN A 163 14.58 -10.93 -0.01
CA ASN A 163 13.18 -10.49 -0.12
C ASN A 163 12.98 -9.01 0.24
N ILE A 164 13.99 -8.18 -0.01
CA ILE A 164 13.89 -6.72 0.12
C ILE A 164 13.85 -6.07 -1.25
N GLU A 165 13.42 -4.81 -1.28
CA GLU A 165 13.49 -3.94 -2.44
C GLU A 165 13.79 -2.50 -2.03
N LEU A 166 14.37 -1.72 -2.95
CA LEU A 166 14.51 -0.28 -2.83
C LEU A 166 13.37 0.42 -3.55
N VAL A 167 12.55 1.13 -2.80
CA VAL A 167 11.56 2.06 -3.36
C VAL A 167 12.25 3.38 -3.60
N GLN A 168 12.22 3.88 -4.83
CA GLN A 168 12.97 5.08 -5.24
C GLN A 168 12.03 6.17 -5.74
N ASN A 169 12.49 7.41 -5.68
CA ASN A 169 11.75 8.59 -6.14
C ASN A 169 10.38 8.75 -5.47
N VAL A 170 10.34 8.50 -4.18
CA VAL A 170 9.13 8.64 -3.37
C VAL A 170 8.80 10.13 -3.21
N PRO A 171 7.52 10.52 -3.35
CA PRO A 171 7.11 11.91 -3.14
C PRO A 171 7.47 12.42 -1.75
N VAL A 172 7.80 13.71 -1.67
CA VAL A 172 8.02 14.42 -0.40
C VAL A 172 6.75 15.21 -0.09
N GLU A 173 6.14 14.94 1.05
CA GLU A 173 4.86 15.54 1.44
C GLU A 173 4.80 15.75 2.94
N ASN A 174 3.93 16.67 3.39
CA ASN A 174 3.58 16.75 4.81
C ASN A 174 2.77 15.51 5.21
N ILE A 175 3.18 14.86 6.28
CA ILE A 175 2.47 13.72 6.85
C ILE A 175 1.61 14.21 8.00
N ASP A 176 0.29 14.05 7.84
CA ASP A 176 -0.65 14.26 8.94
C ASP A 176 -0.71 12.98 9.82
N PRO A 177 -0.92 13.13 11.13
CA PRO A 177 -1.17 11.98 12.00
C PRO A 177 -2.35 11.13 11.53
N SER A 178 -2.30 9.82 11.74
CA SER A 178 -3.38 8.89 11.37
C SER A 178 -4.66 9.10 12.19
N LEU A 179 -4.58 9.82 13.30
CA LEU A 179 -5.73 10.12 14.15
C LEU A 179 -6.84 10.83 13.35
N PRO A 180 -8.06 10.27 13.28
CA PRO A 180 -9.17 10.94 12.62
C PRO A 180 -9.42 12.35 13.18
N ALA A 181 -9.72 13.31 12.29
CA ALA A 181 -10.01 14.70 12.70
C ALA A 181 -11.27 14.82 13.56
N VAL A 182 -12.18 13.85 13.42
CA VAL A 182 -13.40 13.72 14.24
C VAL A 182 -13.42 12.35 14.92
N THR A 183 -14.02 12.28 16.10
CA THR A 183 -14.20 11.02 16.79
C THR A 183 -15.12 10.10 16.00
N LEU A 184 -14.77 8.80 15.92
CA LEU A 184 -15.59 7.81 15.22
C LEU A 184 -16.53 7.14 16.24
N ALA A 185 -17.78 6.95 15.84
CA ALA A 185 -18.82 6.29 16.65
C ALA A 185 -19.90 5.72 15.74
N LEU A 186 -20.89 5.06 16.33
CA LEU A 186 -22.05 4.52 15.61
C LEU A 186 -22.64 5.58 14.65
N GLY A 187 -22.72 5.25 13.37
CA GLY A 187 -23.17 6.13 12.28
C GLY A 187 -22.06 6.88 11.56
N SER A 188 -20.81 6.84 12.03
CA SER A 188 -19.65 7.33 11.26
C SER A 188 -19.41 6.44 10.04
N SER A 189 -18.84 7.02 8.98
CA SER A 189 -18.44 6.27 7.79
C SER A 189 -17.19 6.89 7.17
N GLY A 190 -16.49 6.12 6.36
CA GLY A 190 -15.29 6.58 5.65
C GLY A 190 -14.10 5.65 5.80
N ASN A 191 -13.00 6.07 5.21
CA ASN A 191 -11.75 5.28 5.21
C ASN A 191 -11.18 5.08 6.62
N GLU A 192 -11.34 6.06 7.50
CA GLU A 192 -10.89 5.96 8.90
C GLU A 192 -11.66 4.87 9.67
N VAL A 193 -12.94 4.67 9.34
CA VAL A 193 -13.73 3.56 9.90
C VAL A 193 -13.27 2.23 9.32
N ARG A 194 -12.97 2.16 8.02
CA ARG A 194 -12.44 0.97 7.40
C ARG A 194 -11.06 0.58 7.97
N ASP A 195 -10.17 1.55 8.15
CA ASP A 195 -8.87 1.33 8.80
C ASP A 195 -9.02 0.81 10.23
N LEU A 196 -9.98 1.35 10.96
CA LEU A 196 -10.36 0.88 12.29
C LEU A 196 -10.81 -0.59 12.26
N GLN A 197 -11.69 -0.95 11.32
CA GLN A 197 -12.24 -2.31 11.16
C GLN A 197 -11.12 -3.31 10.80
N VAL A 198 -10.24 -2.97 9.85
CA VAL A 198 -9.08 -3.80 9.47
C VAL A 198 -8.19 -4.06 10.69
N ARG A 199 -7.82 -3.00 11.41
CA ARG A 199 -6.96 -3.12 12.59
C ARG A 199 -7.59 -3.94 13.71
N LEU A 200 -8.87 -3.69 14.03
CA LEU A 200 -9.60 -4.46 15.04
C LEU A 200 -9.73 -5.93 14.65
N ASN A 201 -9.98 -6.23 13.38
CA ASN A 201 -10.02 -7.60 12.88
C ASN A 201 -8.67 -8.31 12.99
N ARG A 202 -7.55 -7.60 12.75
CA ARG A 202 -6.22 -8.19 12.97
C ARG A 202 -5.95 -8.43 14.46
N ILE A 203 -6.30 -7.47 15.31
CA ILE A 203 -6.17 -7.59 16.78
C ILE A 203 -7.04 -8.74 17.30
N SER A 204 -8.29 -8.86 16.84
CA SER A 204 -9.24 -9.92 17.22
C SER A 204 -8.67 -11.32 17.00
N THR A 205 -7.76 -11.53 16.03
CA THR A 205 -7.11 -12.83 15.82
C THR A 205 -6.27 -13.26 17.03
N ASN A 206 -5.65 -12.31 17.73
CA ASN A 206 -4.88 -12.56 18.95
C ASN A 206 -5.73 -12.42 20.22
N TYR A 207 -6.85 -11.71 20.16
CA TYR A 207 -7.77 -11.45 21.26
C TYR A 207 -9.20 -11.84 20.86
N PRO A 208 -9.55 -13.15 20.84
CA PRO A 208 -10.84 -13.64 20.31
C PRO A 208 -12.08 -13.16 21.06
N ALA A 209 -11.93 -12.54 22.23
CA ALA A 209 -13.03 -11.88 22.92
C ALA A 209 -13.59 -10.69 22.13
N ILE A 210 -12.78 -10.04 21.29
CA ILE A 210 -13.18 -8.97 20.40
C ILE A 210 -13.84 -9.60 19.17
N PRO A 211 -15.13 -9.37 18.90
CA PRO A 211 -15.80 -9.96 17.75
C PRO A 211 -15.16 -9.47 16.43
N LYS A 212 -15.17 -10.34 15.43
CA LYS A 212 -14.80 -9.97 14.05
C LYS A 212 -15.88 -9.05 13.49
N ILE A 213 -15.45 -8.04 12.79
CA ILE A 213 -16.32 -7.10 12.07
C ILE A 213 -16.44 -7.61 10.62
N TYR A 214 -17.67 -7.81 10.19
CA TYR A 214 -17.95 -8.21 8.81
C TYR A 214 -19.31 -7.61 8.37
N PRO A 215 -19.35 -7.01 7.16
CA PRO A 215 -18.23 -6.73 6.27
C PRO A 215 -17.28 -5.65 6.80
N VAL A 216 -16.09 -5.56 6.20
CA VAL A 216 -15.17 -4.43 6.39
C VAL A 216 -15.55 -3.36 5.38
N ASP A 217 -16.57 -2.59 5.70
CA ASP A 217 -17.31 -1.72 4.78
C ASP A 217 -17.08 -0.22 4.99
N GLY A 218 -16.26 0.15 5.99
CA GLY A 218 -16.07 1.55 6.33
C GLY A 218 -17.30 2.21 6.96
N ILE A 219 -18.29 1.42 7.41
CA ILE A 219 -19.47 1.92 8.12
C ILE A 219 -19.38 1.52 9.60
N PHE A 220 -19.42 2.48 10.49
CA PHE A 220 -19.44 2.22 11.92
C PHE A 220 -20.84 1.75 12.32
N GLY A 221 -21.15 0.49 12.00
CA GLY A 221 -22.37 -0.20 12.33
C GLY A 221 -22.36 -0.80 13.74
N ARG A 222 -23.34 -1.64 14.04
CA ARG A 222 -23.46 -2.30 15.36
C ARG A 222 -22.31 -3.24 15.63
N GLU A 223 -21.84 -3.98 14.62
CA GLU A 223 -20.72 -4.91 14.73
C GLU A 223 -19.43 -4.17 15.08
N THR A 224 -19.23 -2.99 14.48
CA THR A 224 -18.08 -2.13 14.78
C THR A 224 -18.19 -1.54 16.20
N ASP A 225 -19.39 -1.06 16.63
CA ASP A 225 -19.63 -0.56 17.98
C ASP A 225 -19.36 -1.65 19.04
N GLU A 226 -19.86 -2.86 18.81
CA GLU A 226 -19.65 -3.99 19.72
C GLU A 226 -18.16 -4.37 19.83
N ALA A 227 -17.44 -4.42 18.70
CA ALA A 227 -16.01 -4.69 18.66
C ALA A 227 -15.21 -3.61 19.39
N VAL A 228 -15.55 -2.33 19.19
CA VAL A 228 -14.90 -1.19 19.87
C VAL A 228 -15.15 -1.25 21.36
N ARG A 229 -16.40 -1.43 21.83
CA ARG A 229 -16.71 -1.55 23.27
C ARG A 229 -16.00 -2.71 23.91
N THR A 230 -15.96 -3.84 23.23
CA THR A 230 -15.25 -5.03 23.74
C THR A 230 -13.75 -4.76 23.80
N PHE A 231 -13.18 -4.15 22.77
CA PHE A 231 -11.78 -3.72 22.77
C PHE A 231 -11.47 -2.78 23.94
N GLN A 232 -12.28 -1.74 24.12
CA GLN A 232 -12.13 -0.79 25.22
C GLN A 232 -12.16 -1.50 26.58
N SER A 233 -13.11 -2.40 26.78
CA SER A 233 -13.24 -3.20 28.01
C SER A 233 -12.01 -4.07 28.25
N VAL A 234 -11.54 -4.81 27.21
CA VAL A 234 -10.38 -5.71 27.30
C VAL A 234 -9.10 -4.96 27.66
N PHE A 235 -8.96 -3.74 27.16
CA PHE A 235 -7.73 -2.95 27.35
C PHE A 235 -7.86 -1.83 28.38
N GLY A 236 -8.89 -1.88 29.23
CA GLY A 236 -9.05 -0.96 30.38
C GLY A 236 -9.39 0.47 30.02
N LEU A 237 -10.03 0.68 28.88
CA LEU A 237 -10.60 1.96 28.45
C LEU A 237 -12.08 2.01 28.82
N THR A 238 -12.67 3.21 28.84
CA THR A 238 -14.12 3.37 29.02
C THR A 238 -14.86 2.74 27.83
N PRO A 239 -15.76 1.74 28.05
CA PRO A 239 -16.40 1.02 26.94
C PRO A 239 -17.62 1.80 26.41
N ASP A 240 -17.39 3.02 25.93
CA ASP A 240 -18.41 3.94 25.44
C ASP A 240 -18.73 3.81 23.94
N GLY A 241 -17.97 2.98 23.21
CA GLY A 241 -18.12 2.79 21.78
C GLY A 241 -17.61 3.98 20.94
N ILE A 242 -16.90 4.94 21.57
CA ILE A 242 -16.37 6.14 20.90
C ILE A 242 -14.88 5.99 20.69
N VAL A 243 -14.42 6.09 19.43
CA VAL A 243 -13.01 6.04 19.06
C VAL A 243 -12.47 7.47 18.99
N GLY A 244 -12.12 7.99 20.17
CA GLY A 244 -11.31 9.21 20.30
C GLY A 244 -9.80 8.88 20.35
N ARG A 245 -8.99 9.90 20.65
CA ARG A 245 -7.52 9.80 20.66
C ARG A 245 -6.98 8.59 21.46
N ALA A 246 -7.49 8.38 22.66
CA ALA A 246 -7.01 7.30 23.52
C ALA A 246 -7.29 5.90 22.93
N THR A 247 -8.50 5.69 22.42
CA THR A 247 -8.90 4.43 21.80
C THR A 247 -8.11 4.21 20.49
N TRP A 248 -8.01 5.24 19.65
CA TRP A 248 -7.28 5.15 18.38
C TRP A 248 -5.82 4.74 18.56
N TYR A 249 -5.07 5.47 19.37
CA TYR A 249 -3.66 5.17 19.61
C TYR A 249 -3.45 3.86 20.37
N ARG A 250 -4.40 3.43 21.20
CA ARG A 250 -4.33 2.10 21.82
C ARG A 250 -4.49 0.98 20.79
N ILE A 251 -5.39 1.15 19.81
CA ILE A 251 -5.56 0.22 18.69
C ILE A 251 -4.29 0.19 17.84
N LEU A 252 -3.76 1.36 17.48
CA LEU A 252 -2.54 1.48 16.68
C LEU A 252 -1.34 0.82 17.36
N PHE A 253 -1.13 1.09 18.65
CA PHE A 253 -0.05 0.48 19.44
C PHE A 253 -0.13 -1.05 19.44
N LEU A 254 -1.32 -1.59 19.65
CA LEU A 254 -1.52 -3.04 19.67
C LEU A 254 -1.38 -3.66 18.28
N TYR A 255 -1.91 -3.03 17.25
CA TYR A 255 -1.78 -3.47 15.87
C TYR A 255 -0.31 -3.54 15.45
N ASN A 256 0.46 -2.47 15.70
CA ASN A 256 1.89 -2.41 15.41
C ASN A 256 2.68 -3.51 16.16
N GLY A 257 2.37 -3.71 17.45
CA GLY A 257 3.01 -4.73 18.27
C GLY A 257 2.67 -6.16 17.84
N ILE A 258 1.42 -6.43 17.49
CA ILE A 258 0.98 -7.75 17.02
C ILE A 258 1.63 -8.09 15.68
N LYS A 259 1.68 -7.15 14.75
CA LYS A 259 2.33 -7.32 13.44
C LYS A 259 3.84 -7.15 13.49
N ARG A 260 4.39 -6.76 14.64
CA ARG A 260 5.83 -6.51 14.84
C ARG A 260 6.42 -5.53 13.82
N LEU A 261 5.68 -4.45 13.51
CA LEU A 261 6.05 -3.53 12.44
C LEU A 261 7.37 -2.78 12.70
N SER A 262 7.82 -2.70 13.94
CA SER A 262 9.11 -2.13 14.35
C SER A 262 10.16 -3.22 14.68
N GLU A 263 10.10 -4.35 13.97
CA GLU A 263 11.05 -5.45 14.07
C GLU A 263 11.43 -5.96 12.67
N LEU A 264 12.62 -6.60 12.55
CA LEU A 264 13.06 -7.23 11.30
C LEU A 264 12.17 -8.40 10.86
N THR A 265 11.44 -8.99 11.79
CA THR A 265 10.51 -10.11 11.59
C THR A 265 9.07 -9.65 11.46
N SER A 266 8.85 -8.41 11.02
CA SER A 266 7.52 -7.85 10.77
C SER A 266 6.67 -8.76 9.89
N GLU A 267 5.36 -8.86 10.18
CA GLU A 267 4.38 -9.46 9.26
C GLU A 267 4.17 -8.60 8.01
N GLY A 268 4.53 -7.34 8.09
CA GLY A 268 4.29 -6.36 7.05
C GLY A 268 2.84 -5.86 7.00
N ILE A 269 2.65 -4.73 6.32
CA ILE A 269 1.35 -4.21 5.94
C ILE A 269 1.21 -4.44 4.44
N THR A 270 0.20 -5.20 4.03
CA THR A 270 -0.02 -5.45 2.61
C THR A 270 -0.72 -4.26 1.94
N ALA A 271 -0.55 -4.14 0.63
CA ALA A 271 -1.27 -3.13 -0.15
C ALA A 271 -2.79 -3.25 0.05
N GLU A 272 -3.32 -4.46 0.18
CA GLU A 272 -4.74 -4.74 0.40
C GLU A 272 -5.27 -4.16 1.71
N GLU A 273 -4.45 -4.16 2.77
CA GLU A 273 -4.84 -3.60 4.07
C GLU A 273 -5.00 -2.07 4.05
N VAL A 274 -4.29 -1.38 3.15
CA VAL A 274 -4.29 0.08 3.05
C VAL A 274 -4.94 0.58 1.77
N GLU A 275 -5.22 -0.31 0.83
CA GLU A 275 -5.77 0.07 -0.46
C GLU A 275 -7.17 0.60 -0.32
N ARG A 276 -7.33 1.83 -0.76
CA ARG A 276 -8.62 2.46 -0.93
C ARG A 276 -9.11 2.12 -2.32
N GLN A 277 -10.01 1.18 -2.39
CA GLN A 277 -10.70 0.89 -3.63
C GLN A 277 -11.71 1.99 -3.96
N PHE A 278 -12.04 2.80 -2.96
CA PHE A 278 -12.94 3.93 -3.06
C PHE A 278 -12.18 5.22 -2.70
N GLU A 279 -11.89 6.05 -3.70
CA GLU A 279 -11.21 7.33 -3.52
C GLU A 279 -12.20 8.49 -3.37
N GLU A 280 -13.34 8.40 -4.08
CA GLU A 280 -14.37 9.44 -4.11
C GLU A 280 -15.72 8.87 -4.54
N THR A 281 -16.80 9.58 -4.25
CA THR A 281 -18.14 9.23 -4.77
C THR A 281 -18.13 9.20 -6.30
N VAL A 282 -18.56 8.06 -6.88
CA VAL A 282 -18.61 7.90 -8.33
C VAL A 282 -19.99 8.28 -8.86
N GLY A 283 -20.01 9.28 -9.72
CA GLY A 283 -21.21 9.85 -10.32
C GLY A 283 -20.94 10.52 -11.68
N PRO A 284 -21.83 11.38 -12.17
CA PRO A 284 -21.76 11.95 -13.52
C PRO A 284 -20.47 12.68 -13.88
N ASP A 285 -19.83 13.34 -12.89
CA ASP A 285 -18.61 14.13 -13.10
C ASP A 285 -17.32 13.36 -12.75
N SER A 286 -17.43 12.08 -12.48
CA SER A 286 -16.30 11.27 -12.04
C SER A 286 -15.35 10.89 -13.19
N PRO A 287 -14.06 10.68 -12.88
CA PRO A 287 -13.08 10.23 -13.86
C PRO A 287 -13.55 8.95 -14.59
N PRO A 288 -13.35 8.87 -15.91
CA PRO A 288 -13.82 7.72 -16.71
C PRO A 288 -13.36 6.35 -16.21
N ASN A 289 -12.17 6.25 -15.60
CA ASN A 289 -11.69 4.98 -15.07
C ASN A 289 -12.47 4.52 -13.83
N ASN A 290 -12.85 5.44 -12.95
CA ASN A 290 -13.67 5.13 -11.77
C ASN A 290 -15.07 4.66 -12.20
N VAL A 291 -15.65 5.35 -13.20
CA VAL A 291 -16.94 4.96 -13.80
C VAL A 291 -16.86 3.58 -14.46
N ARG A 292 -15.82 3.30 -15.25
CA ARG A 292 -15.63 1.97 -15.87
C ARG A 292 -15.52 0.87 -14.83
N THR A 293 -14.86 1.11 -13.72
CA THR A 293 -14.73 0.12 -12.64
C THR A 293 -16.09 -0.22 -12.04
N VAL A 294 -16.92 0.79 -11.74
CA VAL A 294 -18.30 0.59 -11.28
C VAL A 294 -19.12 -0.16 -12.29
N GLN A 295 -19.09 0.28 -13.55
CA GLN A 295 -19.82 -0.38 -14.65
C GLN A 295 -19.40 -1.84 -14.81
N TYR A 296 -18.11 -2.14 -14.70
CA TYR A 296 -17.59 -3.50 -14.77
C TYR A 296 -18.14 -4.38 -13.63
N TYR A 297 -18.07 -3.91 -12.39
CA TYR A 297 -18.59 -4.66 -11.26
C TYR A 297 -20.10 -4.90 -11.38
N LEU A 298 -20.85 -3.87 -11.72
CA LEU A 298 -22.31 -3.99 -11.90
C LEU A 298 -22.67 -4.91 -13.07
N ALA A 299 -21.90 -4.89 -14.17
CA ALA A 299 -22.12 -5.79 -15.29
C ALA A 299 -21.89 -7.25 -14.90
N VAL A 300 -20.83 -7.54 -14.12
CA VAL A 300 -20.59 -8.90 -13.63
C VAL A 300 -21.69 -9.31 -12.64
N ILE A 301 -22.06 -8.44 -11.71
CA ILE A 301 -23.13 -8.74 -10.74
C ILE A 301 -24.45 -8.97 -11.46
N GLY A 302 -24.82 -8.11 -12.42
CA GLY A 302 -26.04 -8.23 -13.21
C GLY A 302 -26.10 -9.50 -14.07
N TYR A 303 -24.94 -10.05 -14.47
CA TYR A 303 -24.91 -11.35 -15.16
C TYR A 303 -25.42 -12.50 -14.27
N PHE A 304 -25.16 -12.43 -12.94
CA PHE A 304 -25.60 -13.44 -11.98
C PHE A 304 -26.90 -13.08 -11.27
N GLN A 305 -27.32 -11.81 -11.29
CA GLN A 305 -28.46 -11.27 -10.58
C GLN A 305 -29.34 -10.43 -11.52
N ASN A 306 -30.40 -11.04 -12.04
CA ASN A 306 -31.30 -10.43 -13.04
C ASN A 306 -32.02 -9.16 -12.61
N GLU A 307 -31.97 -8.80 -11.32
CA GLU A 307 -32.59 -7.60 -10.77
C GLU A 307 -31.73 -6.34 -10.97
N ILE A 308 -30.48 -6.51 -11.39
CA ILE A 308 -29.51 -5.44 -11.59
C ILE A 308 -29.17 -5.37 -13.08
N ASP A 309 -29.48 -4.23 -13.67
CA ASP A 309 -29.15 -3.98 -15.07
C ASP A 309 -27.63 -3.96 -15.28
N SER A 310 -27.16 -4.62 -16.35
CA SER A 310 -25.74 -4.58 -16.74
C SER A 310 -25.45 -3.33 -17.57
N PRO A 311 -24.77 -2.32 -17.05
CA PRO A 311 -24.46 -1.12 -17.82
C PRO A 311 -23.36 -1.37 -18.84
N THR A 312 -23.33 -0.58 -19.92
CA THR A 312 -22.22 -0.60 -20.88
C THR A 312 -20.96 -0.02 -20.24
N ILE A 313 -19.84 -0.74 -20.37
CA ILE A 313 -18.54 -0.33 -19.79
C ILE A 313 -17.86 0.70 -20.73
N ASN A 314 -18.31 1.95 -20.71
CA ASN A 314 -17.83 3.03 -21.56
C ASN A 314 -17.10 4.17 -20.82
N GLY A 315 -17.20 4.20 -19.49
CA GLY A 315 -16.61 5.25 -18.64
C GLY A 315 -17.42 6.54 -18.60
N ILE A 316 -18.67 6.51 -19.08
CA ILE A 316 -19.61 7.63 -19.01
C ILE A 316 -20.69 7.28 -17.99
N TYR A 317 -20.85 8.11 -16.97
CA TYR A 317 -21.91 7.92 -15.98
C TYR A 317 -23.24 8.42 -16.55
N ASP A 318 -23.84 7.61 -17.41
CA ASP A 318 -25.10 7.89 -18.10
C ASP A 318 -26.32 7.41 -17.30
N GLU A 319 -27.52 7.66 -17.82
CA GLU A 319 -28.77 7.19 -17.18
C GLU A 319 -28.82 5.67 -17.00
N ALA A 320 -28.18 4.90 -17.89
CA ALA A 320 -28.14 3.44 -17.77
C ALA A 320 -27.29 3.03 -16.58
N THR A 321 -26.13 3.67 -16.40
CA THR A 321 -25.27 3.46 -15.23
C THR A 321 -25.98 3.87 -13.94
N GLN A 322 -26.63 5.04 -13.95
CA GLN A 322 -27.39 5.51 -12.78
C GLN A 322 -28.51 4.52 -12.39
N ARG A 323 -29.31 4.06 -13.35
CA ARG A 323 -30.35 3.04 -13.08
C ARG A 323 -29.80 1.75 -12.51
N ALA A 324 -28.67 1.28 -13.03
CA ALA A 324 -28.00 0.08 -12.51
C ALA A 324 -27.57 0.27 -11.06
N VAL A 325 -27.00 1.44 -10.71
CA VAL A 325 -26.65 1.79 -9.34
C VAL A 325 -27.89 1.86 -8.44
N GLU A 326 -28.98 2.52 -8.87
CA GLU A 326 -30.22 2.60 -8.10
C GLU A 326 -30.87 1.22 -7.91
N ALA A 327 -30.83 0.36 -8.93
CA ALA A 327 -31.30 -1.02 -8.84
C ALA A 327 -30.48 -1.81 -7.82
N PHE A 328 -29.16 -1.65 -7.85
CA PHE A 328 -28.26 -2.27 -6.87
C PHE A 328 -28.55 -1.76 -5.45
N GLN A 329 -28.61 -0.44 -5.26
CA GLN A 329 -28.92 0.18 -3.94
C GLN A 329 -30.27 -0.36 -3.40
N ARG A 330 -31.28 -0.47 -4.24
CA ARG A 330 -32.59 -1.03 -3.89
C ARG A 330 -32.50 -2.50 -3.48
N ALA A 331 -31.80 -3.32 -4.27
CA ALA A 331 -31.67 -4.76 -4.03
C ALA A 331 -30.98 -5.05 -2.69
N TYR A 332 -30.05 -4.19 -2.28
CA TYR A 332 -29.30 -4.36 -1.04
C TYR A 332 -29.71 -3.44 0.11
N GLY A 333 -30.85 -2.75 -0.01
CA GLY A 333 -31.41 -1.92 1.06
C GLY A 333 -30.59 -0.67 1.40
N LEU A 334 -29.80 -0.19 0.43
CA LEU A 334 -29.01 1.05 0.55
C LEU A 334 -29.87 2.28 0.17
N PRO A 335 -29.49 3.50 0.62
CA PRO A 335 -30.12 4.71 0.15
C PRO A 335 -30.03 4.84 -1.37
N MET A 336 -31.18 5.01 -2.05
CA MET A 336 -31.24 5.15 -3.50
C MET A 336 -30.87 6.58 -3.91
N ILE A 337 -29.58 6.89 -3.87
CA ILE A 337 -29.05 8.23 -4.22
C ILE A 337 -28.56 8.32 -5.66
N GLY A 338 -28.54 7.20 -6.40
CA GLY A 338 -28.15 7.14 -7.79
C GLY A 338 -26.70 7.47 -8.10
N VAL A 339 -25.85 7.53 -7.06
CA VAL A 339 -24.38 7.63 -7.16
C VAL A 339 -23.75 6.58 -6.25
N VAL A 340 -22.52 6.21 -6.52
CA VAL A 340 -21.79 5.21 -5.75
C VAL A 340 -21.00 5.92 -4.67
N ASP A 341 -21.60 6.06 -3.49
CA ASP A 341 -20.90 6.47 -2.27
C ASP A 341 -20.09 5.31 -1.67
N LEU A 342 -19.38 5.55 -0.59
CA LEU A 342 -18.55 4.52 0.07
C LEU A 342 -19.38 3.26 0.41
N ALA A 343 -20.57 3.43 1.00
CA ALA A 343 -21.40 2.31 1.38
C ALA A 343 -21.88 1.48 0.18
N THR A 344 -22.22 2.15 -0.90
CA THR A 344 -22.60 1.52 -2.18
C THR A 344 -21.41 0.79 -2.80
N TRP A 345 -20.21 1.43 -2.80
CA TRP A 345 -18.98 0.85 -3.33
C TRP A 345 -18.60 -0.43 -2.59
N GLU A 346 -18.48 -0.37 -1.27
CA GLU A 346 -18.11 -1.52 -0.45
C GLU A 346 -19.09 -2.68 -0.65
N LYS A 347 -20.37 -2.38 -0.78
CA LYS A 347 -21.37 -3.41 -1.05
C LYS A 347 -21.25 -4.02 -2.46
N ILE A 348 -20.99 -3.19 -3.48
CA ILE A 348 -20.71 -3.65 -4.84
C ILE A 348 -19.50 -4.58 -4.82
N TYR A 349 -18.43 -4.15 -4.16
CA TYR A 349 -17.18 -4.91 -4.08
C TYR A 349 -17.35 -6.25 -3.36
N ASP A 350 -18.00 -6.27 -2.19
CA ASP A 350 -18.29 -7.49 -1.44
C ASP A 350 -19.06 -8.52 -2.26
N ILE A 351 -20.11 -8.07 -2.97
CA ILE A 351 -20.91 -8.94 -3.80
C ILE A 351 -20.10 -9.45 -5.00
N TYR A 352 -19.32 -8.59 -5.64
CA TYR A 352 -18.44 -8.96 -6.75
C TYR A 352 -17.42 -10.03 -6.32
N VAL A 353 -16.67 -9.79 -5.24
CA VAL A 353 -15.69 -10.76 -4.72
C VAL A 353 -16.36 -12.06 -4.26
N GLY A 354 -17.53 -11.96 -3.62
CA GLY A 354 -18.33 -13.12 -3.23
C GLY A 354 -18.75 -13.98 -4.44
N ILE A 355 -19.12 -13.36 -5.55
CA ILE A 355 -19.43 -14.07 -6.80
C ILE A 355 -18.18 -14.80 -7.30
N LEU A 356 -17.02 -14.10 -7.40
CA LEU A 356 -15.77 -14.72 -7.85
C LEU A 356 -15.37 -15.92 -6.99
N ALA A 357 -15.45 -15.78 -5.68
CA ALA A 357 -15.12 -16.84 -4.73
C ALA A 357 -16.06 -18.05 -4.81
N SER A 358 -17.27 -17.88 -5.34
CA SER A 358 -18.26 -18.95 -5.50
C SER A 358 -18.11 -19.74 -6.82
N LEU A 359 -17.33 -19.24 -7.77
CA LEU A 359 -17.13 -19.88 -9.06
C LEU A 359 -16.14 -21.06 -8.93
N PRO A 360 -16.44 -22.23 -9.50
CA PRO A 360 -15.53 -23.35 -9.47
C PRO A 360 -14.32 -23.10 -10.40
N ASP A 361 -13.15 -23.67 -10.05
CA ASP A 361 -11.93 -23.53 -10.85
C ASP A 361 -12.14 -23.94 -12.34
N SER A 362 -12.98 -24.92 -12.59
CA SER A 362 -13.34 -25.36 -13.94
C SER A 362 -14.03 -24.29 -14.79
N PHE A 363 -14.59 -23.26 -14.18
CA PHE A 363 -15.17 -22.13 -14.90
C PHE A 363 -14.09 -21.34 -15.67
N PHE A 364 -12.86 -21.33 -15.15
CA PHE A 364 -11.74 -20.59 -15.70
C PHE A 364 -10.79 -21.42 -16.58
N GLU A 365 -11.05 -22.73 -16.79
CA GLU A 365 -10.12 -23.61 -17.53
C GLU A 365 -9.84 -23.17 -18.97
N ASN A 366 -10.76 -22.42 -19.60
CA ASN A 366 -10.64 -22.00 -21.01
C ASN A 366 -10.86 -20.51 -21.26
N ILE A 367 -10.95 -19.72 -20.19
CA ILE A 367 -11.10 -18.26 -20.27
C ILE A 367 -10.13 -17.61 -19.27
N ALA A 368 -9.67 -16.41 -19.60
CA ALA A 368 -8.92 -15.63 -18.63
C ALA A 368 -9.81 -15.30 -17.43
N PRO A 369 -9.31 -15.47 -16.19
CA PRO A 369 -10.09 -15.11 -15.03
C PRO A 369 -10.46 -13.62 -15.05
N PRO A 370 -11.62 -13.25 -14.53
CA PRO A 370 -12.03 -11.85 -14.43
C PRO A 370 -11.09 -11.07 -13.50
N PHE A 371 -11.20 -9.75 -13.56
CA PHE A 371 -10.41 -8.87 -12.69
C PHE A 371 -10.57 -9.28 -11.22
N PRO A 372 -9.48 -9.43 -10.45
CA PRO A 372 -9.54 -9.97 -9.09
C PRO A 372 -10.20 -9.02 -8.06
N GLY A 373 -10.57 -7.81 -8.48
CA GLY A 373 -11.18 -6.81 -7.62
C GLY A 373 -10.17 -5.84 -6.99
N ILE A 374 -8.89 -6.18 -7.03
CA ILE A 374 -7.81 -5.36 -6.45
C ILE A 374 -6.92 -4.85 -7.58
N PRO A 375 -6.72 -3.53 -7.71
CA PRO A 375 -5.79 -3.00 -8.71
C PRO A 375 -4.37 -3.49 -8.46
N LEU A 376 -3.70 -3.99 -9.51
CA LEU A 376 -2.29 -4.35 -9.42
C LEU A 376 -1.44 -3.11 -9.71
N ARG A 377 -0.56 -2.79 -8.78
CA ARG A 377 0.29 -1.58 -8.83
C ARG A 377 1.70 -1.89 -8.32
N PRO A 378 2.66 -0.96 -8.46
CA PRO A 378 4.01 -1.17 -7.92
C PRO A 378 3.98 -1.63 -6.48
N GLY A 379 4.67 -2.74 -6.21
CA GLY A 379 4.75 -3.36 -4.90
C GLY A 379 3.73 -4.45 -4.60
N THR A 380 2.71 -4.66 -5.44
CA THR A 380 1.81 -5.81 -5.32
C THR A 380 2.57 -7.11 -5.60
N SER A 381 2.27 -8.18 -4.88
CA SER A 381 2.81 -9.52 -5.10
C SER A 381 1.68 -10.54 -5.06
N GLY A 382 1.82 -11.63 -5.82
CA GLY A 382 0.87 -12.72 -5.76
C GLY A 382 0.62 -13.41 -7.10
N ALA A 383 -0.37 -14.30 -7.08
CA ALA A 383 -0.75 -15.11 -8.25
C ALA A 383 -1.26 -14.25 -9.41
N GLU A 384 -1.98 -13.18 -9.11
CA GLU A 384 -2.55 -12.24 -10.08
C GLU A 384 -1.45 -11.47 -10.81
N VAL A 385 -0.39 -11.08 -10.10
CA VAL A 385 0.79 -10.44 -10.70
C VAL A 385 1.53 -11.43 -11.61
N THR A 386 1.73 -12.67 -11.12
CA THR A 386 2.32 -13.75 -11.92
C THR A 386 1.54 -13.94 -13.22
N LEU A 387 0.23 -13.97 -13.14
CA LEU A 387 -0.67 -14.17 -14.29
C LEU A 387 -0.55 -13.02 -15.32
N ILE A 388 -0.58 -11.77 -14.85
CA ILE A 388 -0.41 -10.61 -15.73
C ILE A 388 0.97 -10.59 -16.40
N GLN A 389 2.03 -10.95 -15.68
CA GLN A 389 3.38 -11.06 -16.25
C GLN A 389 3.45 -12.14 -17.35
N GLN A 390 2.81 -13.28 -17.11
CA GLN A 390 2.70 -14.35 -18.12
C GLN A 390 1.93 -13.86 -19.36
N TYR A 391 0.80 -13.20 -19.17
CA TYR A 391 -0.01 -12.66 -20.27
C TYR A 391 0.75 -11.60 -21.06
N LEU A 392 1.42 -10.65 -20.38
CA LEU A 392 2.23 -9.64 -21.04
C LEU A 392 3.37 -10.25 -21.87
N ASN A 393 4.01 -11.32 -21.42
CA ASN A 393 5.07 -11.99 -22.18
C ASN A 393 4.54 -12.69 -23.43
N VAL A 394 3.35 -13.30 -23.37
CA VAL A 394 2.67 -13.84 -24.56
C VAL A 394 2.33 -12.72 -25.53
N ILE A 395 1.79 -11.61 -25.02
CA ILE A 395 1.46 -10.43 -25.84
C ILE A 395 2.73 -9.82 -26.45
N ALA A 396 3.79 -9.69 -25.70
CA ALA A 396 5.10 -9.19 -26.17
C ALA A 396 5.71 -10.05 -27.28
N SER A 397 5.43 -11.35 -27.31
CA SER A 397 5.90 -12.23 -28.38
C SER A 397 5.28 -11.90 -29.75
N VAL A 398 4.13 -11.26 -29.78
CA VAL A 398 3.42 -10.83 -30.98
C VAL A 398 3.57 -9.32 -31.24
N TYR A 399 3.62 -8.53 -30.17
CA TYR A 399 3.71 -7.08 -30.21
C TYR A 399 5.03 -6.58 -29.58
N PRO A 400 6.14 -6.45 -30.37
CA PRO A 400 7.48 -6.16 -29.86
C PRO A 400 7.64 -4.81 -29.14
N GLN A 401 6.69 -3.88 -29.30
CA GLN A 401 6.66 -2.60 -28.59
C GLN A 401 6.35 -2.74 -27.09
N ILE A 402 5.87 -3.92 -26.67
CA ILE A 402 5.61 -4.23 -25.26
C ILE A 402 6.82 -5.02 -24.75
N PRO A 403 7.55 -4.52 -23.74
CA PRO A 403 8.72 -5.23 -23.23
C PRO A 403 8.32 -6.51 -22.49
N THR A 404 9.16 -7.54 -22.59
CA THR A 404 9.04 -8.75 -21.79
C THR A 404 9.44 -8.49 -20.35
N VAL A 405 8.84 -9.23 -19.42
CA VAL A 405 9.09 -9.11 -17.97
C VAL A 405 9.46 -10.46 -17.37
N GLU A 406 10.23 -10.45 -16.29
CA GLU A 406 10.44 -11.63 -15.48
C GLU A 406 9.13 -12.02 -14.79
N VAL A 407 8.79 -13.31 -14.83
CA VAL A 407 7.60 -13.85 -14.15
C VAL A 407 7.98 -14.14 -12.69
N SER A 408 8.07 -13.09 -11.92
CA SER A 408 8.50 -13.13 -10.52
C SER A 408 7.35 -13.16 -9.52
N GLY A 409 6.12 -12.86 -9.97
CA GLY A 409 4.97 -12.64 -9.10
C GLY A 409 5.06 -11.33 -8.30
N TYR A 410 6.00 -10.46 -8.64
CA TYR A 410 6.19 -9.16 -8.01
C TYR A 410 6.04 -8.02 -9.04
N TYR A 411 5.20 -7.03 -8.71
CA TYR A 411 4.92 -5.88 -9.58
C TYR A 411 6.02 -4.83 -9.45
N GLY A 412 7.19 -5.12 -10.01
CA GLY A 412 8.36 -4.25 -10.01
C GLY A 412 8.36 -3.23 -11.16
N PRO A 413 9.44 -2.40 -11.27
CA PRO A 413 9.55 -1.36 -12.30
C PRO A 413 9.40 -1.88 -13.73
N ALA A 414 9.96 -3.06 -14.03
CA ALA A 414 9.83 -3.69 -15.35
C ALA A 414 8.37 -4.02 -15.69
N THR A 415 7.59 -4.51 -14.71
CA THR A 415 6.15 -4.78 -14.89
C THR A 415 5.38 -3.47 -15.13
N VAL A 416 5.73 -2.39 -14.41
CA VAL A 416 5.13 -1.05 -14.62
C VAL A 416 5.35 -0.57 -16.05
N GLU A 417 6.58 -0.71 -16.56
CA GLU A 417 6.93 -0.30 -17.92
C GLU A 417 6.17 -1.11 -18.97
N ALA A 418 6.10 -2.43 -18.81
CA ALA A 418 5.35 -3.30 -19.71
C ALA A 418 3.85 -2.98 -19.72
N VAL A 419 3.26 -2.74 -18.54
CA VAL A 419 1.85 -2.34 -18.43
C VAL A 419 1.62 -0.98 -19.07
N ARG A 420 2.48 0.00 -18.87
CA ARG A 420 2.36 1.32 -19.54
C ARG A 420 2.44 1.18 -21.07
N ALA A 421 3.39 0.39 -21.56
CA ALA A 421 3.52 0.13 -22.99
C ALA A 421 2.26 -0.57 -23.55
N PHE A 422 1.72 -1.54 -22.83
CA PHE A 422 0.46 -2.20 -23.20
C PHE A 422 -0.73 -1.21 -23.17
N GLN A 423 -0.83 -0.38 -22.13
CA GLN A 423 -1.89 0.63 -22.03
C GLN A 423 -1.84 1.60 -23.22
N GLN A 424 -0.65 2.07 -23.60
CA GLN A 424 -0.47 2.91 -24.80
C GLN A 424 -0.91 2.18 -26.07
N PHE A 425 -0.51 0.91 -26.23
CA PHE A 425 -0.91 0.05 -27.32
C PHE A 425 -2.44 -0.13 -27.41
N ALA A 426 -3.09 -0.32 -26.26
CA ALA A 426 -4.54 -0.53 -26.14
C ALA A 426 -5.36 0.77 -26.14
N GLY A 427 -4.72 1.96 -26.23
CA GLY A 427 -5.42 3.25 -26.14
C GLY A 427 -5.97 3.56 -24.76
N ILE A 428 -5.41 2.94 -23.72
CA ILE A 428 -5.74 3.19 -22.30
C ILE A 428 -4.74 4.23 -21.74
N PRO A 429 -5.14 5.16 -20.88
CA PRO A 429 -4.20 6.07 -20.22
C PRO A 429 -3.06 5.30 -19.54
N PRO A 430 -1.77 5.63 -19.83
CA PRO A 430 -0.62 4.84 -19.39
C PRO A 430 -0.24 5.09 -17.92
N SER A 431 -1.12 4.73 -17.01
CA SER A 431 -0.92 4.88 -15.56
C SER A 431 0.15 3.92 -15.00
N GLY A 432 0.36 2.78 -15.64
CA GLY A 432 1.21 1.70 -15.12
C GLY A 432 0.52 0.90 -14.00
N VAL A 433 -0.79 1.08 -13.78
CA VAL A 433 -1.60 0.34 -12.83
C VAL A 433 -2.63 -0.49 -13.58
N VAL A 434 -2.82 -1.74 -13.19
CA VAL A 434 -3.81 -2.64 -13.79
C VAL A 434 -5.13 -2.53 -13.02
N PHE A 435 -6.01 -1.65 -13.49
CA PHE A 435 -7.41 -1.62 -13.08
C PHE A 435 -8.24 -2.60 -13.93
N ALA A 436 -9.53 -2.74 -13.61
CA ALA A 436 -10.45 -3.63 -14.31
C ALA A 436 -10.39 -3.51 -15.85
N THR A 437 -10.35 -2.28 -16.38
CA THR A 437 -10.25 -2.04 -17.83
C THR A 437 -8.93 -2.55 -18.42
N THR A 438 -7.81 -2.29 -17.75
CA THR A 438 -6.48 -2.76 -18.18
C THR A 438 -6.40 -4.28 -18.09
N TRP A 439 -6.88 -4.86 -16.99
CA TRP A 439 -6.96 -6.31 -16.83
C TRP A 439 -7.73 -6.97 -17.97
N GLN A 440 -8.95 -6.50 -18.23
CA GLN A 440 -9.80 -7.06 -19.28
C GLN A 440 -9.15 -6.92 -20.66
N ALA A 441 -8.50 -5.79 -20.94
CA ALA A 441 -7.80 -5.59 -22.20
C ALA A 441 -6.62 -6.55 -22.37
N ILE A 442 -5.81 -6.75 -21.31
CA ILE A 442 -4.71 -7.72 -21.31
C ILE A 442 -5.25 -9.14 -21.49
N ALA A 443 -6.28 -9.52 -20.72
CA ALA A 443 -6.91 -10.82 -20.78
C ALA A 443 -7.45 -11.12 -22.18
N ASN A 444 -8.23 -10.22 -22.77
CA ASN A 444 -8.78 -10.36 -24.11
C ASN A 444 -7.67 -10.48 -25.18
N THR A 445 -6.63 -9.65 -25.08
CA THR A 445 -5.51 -9.69 -26.03
C THR A 445 -4.75 -11.02 -25.95
N TRP A 446 -4.52 -11.51 -24.73
CA TRP A 446 -3.94 -12.82 -24.51
C TRP A 446 -4.79 -13.95 -25.07
N GLU A 447 -6.11 -13.92 -24.84
CA GLU A 447 -7.04 -14.91 -25.40
C GLU A 447 -7.06 -14.88 -26.93
N ASP A 448 -7.11 -13.70 -27.54
CA ASP A 448 -7.05 -13.55 -29.01
C ASP A 448 -5.79 -14.20 -29.59
N ILE A 449 -4.64 -14.00 -28.95
CA ILE A 449 -3.37 -14.60 -29.38
C ILE A 449 -3.38 -16.12 -29.19
N THR A 450 -3.78 -16.60 -28.03
CA THR A 450 -3.73 -18.03 -27.69
C THR A 450 -4.76 -18.86 -28.46
N LYS A 451 -5.89 -18.26 -28.81
CA LYS A 451 -6.94 -18.87 -29.64
C LYS A 451 -6.69 -18.72 -31.16
N GLY A 452 -5.57 -18.06 -31.53
CA GLY A 452 -5.19 -17.88 -32.94
C GLY A 452 -5.98 -16.81 -33.70
N TYR A 453 -6.66 -15.92 -32.98
CA TYR A 453 -7.31 -14.74 -33.57
C TYR A 453 -6.27 -13.63 -33.75
N GLN A 454 -5.36 -13.80 -34.72
CA GLN A 454 -4.38 -12.74 -35.04
C GLN A 454 -5.09 -11.58 -35.71
N ARG A 455 -4.99 -10.41 -35.13
CA ARG A 455 -5.47 -9.16 -35.72
C ARG A 455 -4.37 -8.59 -36.64
N SER A 456 -4.78 -8.09 -37.81
CA SER A 456 -3.90 -7.35 -38.70
C SER A 456 -3.52 -5.98 -38.09
N GLU A 457 -2.35 -5.45 -38.43
CA GLU A 457 -1.95 -4.08 -38.07
C GLU A 457 -3.07 -3.08 -38.39
N GLY A 458 -3.48 -2.30 -37.37
CA GLY A 458 -4.56 -1.31 -37.50
C GLY A 458 -5.96 -1.77 -37.12
N GLN A 459 -6.17 -3.03 -36.75
CA GLN A 459 -7.43 -3.47 -36.14
C GLN A 459 -7.40 -3.24 -34.62
N PHE A 460 -8.15 -2.23 -34.19
CA PHE A 460 -8.48 -2.07 -32.77
C PHE A 460 -9.18 -3.33 -32.22
N PRO A 461 -8.92 -3.73 -30.97
CA PRO A 461 -9.82 -4.62 -30.25
C PRO A 461 -11.19 -3.94 -30.20
N GLY A 462 -12.04 -4.28 -31.15
CA GLY A 462 -13.42 -3.79 -31.12
C GLY A 462 -14.08 -4.28 -29.85
N SER A 463 -14.76 -3.40 -29.13
CA SER A 463 -15.81 -3.82 -28.23
C SER A 463 -16.73 -4.76 -29.01
N ASN A 464 -17.02 -5.95 -28.46
CA ASN A 464 -18.05 -6.78 -28.97
C ASN A 464 -19.36 -5.98 -28.99
N ILE A 465 -19.69 -5.44 -30.14
CA ILE A 465 -21.03 -4.93 -30.37
C ILE A 465 -21.85 -6.22 -30.52
N GLY A 466 -22.68 -6.50 -29.50
CA GLY A 466 -23.47 -7.70 -29.41
C GLY A 466 -24.02 -8.09 -30.77
N GLY A 467 -23.56 -9.24 -31.25
CA GLY A 467 -24.27 -9.96 -32.28
C GLY A 467 -25.52 -10.56 -31.66
N GLU A 468 -26.58 -10.51 -32.39
CA GLU A 468 -27.95 -11.01 -32.17
C GLU A 468 -28.03 -12.33 -31.40
#